data_6c42a6cc605c51fb4b92a35b8ebe5c63
#
_entry.id   6c42a6cc605c51fb4b92a35b8ebe5c63
#
_cell.length_a   1.000
_cell.length_b   1.000
_cell.length_c   1.000
_cell.angle_alpha   90.00
_cell.angle_beta   90.00
_cell.angle_gamma   90.00
#
_symmetry.space_group_name_H-M   'P 1'
#
loop_
_entity.id
_entity.type
_entity.pdbx_description
1 polymer ?
#
loop_
_entity_poly.entity_id
_entity_poly.type
_entity_poly.pdbx_seq_one_letter_code
_entity_poly.pdbx_strand_id
1 'polypeptide(L)'
;NRGDRRTTTAVFDGTITDIKKKTLQSGKEYQAMLDDALQGYQHFLTSVQQQSTPEQVIAAFGEYQLLCALREGPFGVRGLNDRLEQLLAQKRKINRTQHSRWYEGRPVMISRNDSALGLFNGDIGIALDCGQGLRVWFQMPDGSVKSFQPSRLPEHETAWAMTVHKSQGSEFNHAALSLPTQLSPVVTRELINTAITRARQRLSLYTDERVLVQAIATRTERRSGLGAIFESL
;
A
#
# COMPACT_ATOMS: atom_id res chain seq x y z
N ASN A 1 -15.59 -4.31 -21.40
CA ASN A 1 -14.32 -3.63 -21.17
C ASN A 1 -13.33 -3.88 -22.32
N ARG A 2 -13.63 -3.36 -23.47
CA ARG A 2 -12.67 -3.25 -24.57
C ARG A 2 -11.78 -2.05 -24.25
N GLY A 3 -10.48 -2.29 -24.06
CA GLY A 3 -9.50 -1.26 -23.71
C GLY A 3 -9.38 -0.19 -24.79
N ASP A 4 -10.28 0.77 -24.74
CA ASP A 4 -10.17 2.01 -25.50
C ASP A 4 -9.14 2.90 -24.76
N ARG A 5 -7.96 3.01 -25.34
CA ARG A 5 -6.88 3.85 -24.82
C ARG A 5 -7.34 5.30 -24.59
N ARG A 6 -8.22 5.83 -25.44
CA ARG A 6 -8.71 7.20 -25.35
C ARG A 6 -9.62 7.40 -24.15
N THR A 7 -10.51 6.46 -23.88
CA THR A 7 -11.45 6.55 -22.76
C THR A 7 -10.71 6.36 -21.43
N THR A 8 -9.72 5.46 -21.35
CA THR A 8 -8.98 5.25 -20.10
C THR A 8 -8.05 6.42 -19.80
N THR A 9 -7.41 6.99 -20.82
CA THR A 9 -6.56 8.18 -20.63
C THR A 9 -7.42 9.39 -20.23
N ALA A 10 -8.61 9.57 -20.82
CA ALA A 10 -9.53 10.63 -20.46
C ALA A 10 -10.05 10.55 -19.02
N VAL A 11 -10.25 9.35 -18.48
CA VAL A 11 -10.61 9.12 -17.06
C VAL A 11 -9.53 9.67 -16.14
N PHE A 12 -8.25 9.54 -16.52
CA PHE A 12 -7.13 10.02 -15.73
C PHE A 12 -6.78 11.50 -15.97
N ASP A 13 -7.33 12.13 -16.99
CA ASP A 13 -7.07 13.55 -17.32
C ASP A 13 -7.95 14.54 -16.52
N GLY A 14 -8.58 14.07 -15.46
CA GLY A 14 -9.32 14.93 -14.53
C GLY A 14 -10.80 15.14 -14.86
N THR A 15 -11.34 14.38 -15.80
CA THR A 15 -12.79 14.38 -16.12
C THR A 15 -13.62 13.68 -15.04
N ILE A 16 -12.99 12.82 -14.22
CA ILE A 16 -13.56 12.26 -13.00
C ILE A 16 -12.85 12.93 -11.83
N THR A 17 -13.57 13.68 -11.04
CA THR A 17 -13.04 14.51 -9.93
C THR A 17 -12.28 13.71 -8.88
N ASP A 18 -12.47 12.40 -8.81
CA ASP A 18 -11.90 11.52 -7.81
C ASP A 18 -10.56 10.88 -8.23
N ILE A 19 -10.12 11.07 -9.48
CA ILE A 19 -8.86 10.51 -9.99
C ILE A 19 -7.94 11.64 -10.41
N LYS A 20 -6.76 11.71 -9.80
CA LYS A 20 -5.70 12.66 -10.15
C LYS A 20 -4.47 11.91 -10.66
N LYS A 21 -4.10 12.19 -11.90
CA LYS A 21 -2.84 11.72 -12.48
C LYS A 21 -1.72 12.73 -12.17
N LYS A 22 -0.59 12.24 -11.68
CA LYS A 22 0.62 13.02 -11.43
C LYS A 22 1.80 12.39 -12.15
N THR A 23 2.65 13.22 -12.75
CA THR A 23 3.83 12.74 -13.48
C THR A 23 4.87 12.17 -12.53
N LEU A 24 5.51 11.08 -12.94
CA LEU A 24 6.60 10.42 -12.21
C LEU A 24 7.69 10.02 -13.20
N GLN A 25 8.65 10.90 -13.43
CA GLN A 25 9.74 10.71 -14.40
C GLN A 25 11.12 11.00 -13.80
N SER A 26 11.18 11.74 -12.70
CA SER A 26 12.42 12.23 -12.11
C SER A 26 12.49 12.03 -10.60
N GLY A 27 13.67 12.21 -10.03
CA GLY A 27 13.88 12.18 -8.59
C GLY A 27 13.10 13.25 -7.83
N LYS A 28 12.87 14.42 -8.44
CA LYS A 28 12.07 15.51 -7.86
C LYS A 28 10.60 15.09 -7.71
N GLU A 29 10.04 14.46 -8.72
CA GLU A 29 8.66 13.98 -8.72
C GLU A 29 8.50 12.78 -7.78
N TYR A 30 9.51 11.92 -7.70
CA TYR A 30 9.55 10.83 -6.72
C TYR A 30 9.51 11.37 -5.28
N GLN A 31 10.32 12.40 -4.99
CA GLN A 31 10.29 13.04 -3.67
C GLN A 31 8.95 13.70 -3.40
N ALA A 32 8.35 14.37 -4.37
CA ALA A 32 7.02 14.98 -4.26
C ALA A 32 5.94 13.91 -3.97
N MET A 33 6.03 12.73 -4.57
CA MET A 33 5.15 11.60 -4.29
C MET A 33 5.29 11.13 -2.83
N LEU A 34 6.52 11.02 -2.32
CA LEU A 34 6.75 10.66 -0.91
C LEU A 34 6.21 11.73 0.05
N ASP A 35 6.37 13.01 -0.27
CA ASP A 35 5.81 14.12 0.51
C ASP A 35 4.28 14.08 0.51
N ASP A 36 3.65 13.79 -0.63
CA ASP A 36 2.21 13.57 -0.73
C ASP A 36 1.75 12.39 0.14
N ALA A 37 2.51 11.30 0.19
CA ALA A 37 2.21 10.16 1.05
C ALA A 37 2.27 10.54 2.54
N LEU A 38 3.24 11.34 2.95
CA LEU A 38 3.29 11.86 4.31
C LEU A 38 2.05 12.72 4.65
N GLN A 39 1.61 13.54 3.73
CA GLN A 39 0.36 14.29 3.85
C GLN A 39 -0.85 13.35 3.99
N GLY A 40 -0.90 12.31 3.18
CA GLY A 40 -1.96 11.30 3.26
C GLY A 40 -2.01 10.58 4.61
N TYR A 41 -0.85 10.33 5.22
CA TYR A 41 -0.75 9.70 6.54
C TYR A 41 -0.81 10.71 7.71
N GLN A 42 -1.00 12.00 7.47
CA GLN A 42 -0.92 13.03 8.52
C GLN A 42 -1.95 12.82 9.64
N HIS A 43 -3.18 12.47 9.32
CA HIS A 43 -4.21 12.20 10.33
C HIS A 43 -3.84 10.99 11.19
N PHE A 44 -3.34 9.92 10.57
CA PHE A 44 -2.84 8.75 11.28
C PHE A 44 -1.67 9.11 12.22
N LEU A 45 -0.67 9.82 11.71
CA LEU A 45 0.50 10.24 12.51
C LEU A 45 0.09 11.13 13.69
N THR A 46 -0.84 12.03 13.46
CA THR A 46 -1.41 12.87 14.53
C THR A 46 -2.13 12.03 15.58
N SER A 47 -2.93 11.05 15.19
CA SER A 47 -3.63 10.16 16.11
C SER A 47 -2.67 9.35 16.99
N VAL A 48 -1.53 8.91 16.45
CA VAL A 48 -0.48 8.23 17.20
C VAL A 48 0.15 9.20 18.22
N GLN A 49 0.52 10.41 17.80
CA GLN A 49 1.14 11.42 18.64
C GLN A 49 0.22 11.87 19.79
N GLN A 50 -1.07 11.94 19.54
CA GLN A 50 -2.08 12.32 20.55
C GLN A 50 -2.49 11.15 21.45
N GLN A 51 -1.87 9.98 21.28
CA GLN A 51 -2.19 8.77 22.06
C GLN A 51 -3.69 8.42 22.01
N SER A 52 -4.28 8.56 20.83
CA SER A 52 -5.64 8.12 20.55
C SER A 52 -5.80 6.61 20.80
N THR A 53 -7.03 6.15 20.98
CA THR A 53 -7.28 4.72 21.21
C THR A 53 -6.78 3.86 20.03
N PRO A 54 -6.40 2.61 20.26
CA PRO A 54 -5.99 1.71 19.16
C PRO A 54 -7.03 1.62 18.04
N GLU A 55 -8.31 1.62 18.36
CA GLU A 55 -9.42 1.62 17.40
C GLU A 55 -9.38 2.87 16.50
N GLN A 56 -9.18 4.04 17.10
CA GLN A 56 -9.09 5.31 16.37
C GLN A 56 -7.84 5.36 15.48
N VAL A 57 -6.71 4.88 15.99
CA VAL A 57 -5.44 4.85 15.23
C VAL A 57 -5.55 3.92 14.03
N ILE A 58 -6.09 2.72 14.21
CA ILE A 58 -6.30 1.75 13.12
C ILE A 58 -7.26 2.32 12.06
N ALA A 59 -8.36 2.95 12.49
CA ALA A 59 -9.30 3.59 11.58
C ALA A 59 -8.64 4.72 10.78
N ALA A 60 -7.82 5.55 11.43
CA ALA A 60 -7.08 6.63 10.78
C ALA A 60 -6.07 6.10 9.75
N PHE A 61 -5.39 4.98 10.03
CA PHE A 61 -4.48 4.35 9.07
C PHE A 61 -5.23 3.86 7.81
N GLY A 62 -6.44 3.36 7.95
CA GLY A 62 -7.28 2.89 6.84
C GLY A 62 -7.81 3.99 5.92
N GLU A 63 -7.61 5.27 6.23
CA GLU A 63 -8.08 6.38 5.39
C GLU A 63 -7.22 6.60 4.15
N TYR A 64 -5.92 6.31 4.22
CA TYR A 64 -4.96 6.48 3.14
C TYR A 64 -4.09 5.24 2.99
N GLN A 65 -3.76 4.87 1.74
CA GLN A 65 -2.79 3.80 1.48
C GLN A 65 -2.00 4.08 0.20
N LEU A 66 -0.67 3.98 0.32
CA LEU A 66 0.22 3.95 -0.83
C LEU A 66 0.32 2.53 -1.37
N LEU A 67 0.00 2.37 -2.64
CA LEU A 67 0.02 1.11 -3.38
C LEU A 67 1.12 1.13 -4.44
N CYS A 68 1.68 -0.03 -4.74
CA CYS A 68 2.67 -0.21 -5.80
C CYS A 68 2.45 -1.53 -6.54
N ALA A 69 3.14 -1.70 -7.67
CA ALA A 69 3.05 -2.90 -8.50
C ALA A 69 4.12 -3.93 -8.17
N LEU A 70 5.28 -3.49 -7.67
CA LEU A 70 6.50 -4.29 -7.53
C LEU A 70 6.83 -4.56 -6.07
N ARG A 71 7.62 -5.60 -5.82
CA ARG A 71 8.14 -5.89 -4.49
C ARG A 71 9.51 -5.26 -4.23
N GLU A 72 10.34 -5.20 -5.24
CA GLU A 72 11.73 -4.76 -5.15
C GLU A 72 11.97 -3.45 -5.90
N GLY A 73 13.07 -2.79 -5.58
CA GLY A 73 13.48 -1.53 -6.19
C GLY A 73 12.80 -0.30 -5.58
N PRO A 74 13.13 0.90 -6.10
CA PRO A 74 12.67 2.18 -5.53
C PRO A 74 11.16 2.38 -5.67
N PHE A 75 10.49 1.70 -6.60
CA PHE A 75 9.05 1.73 -6.82
C PHE A 75 8.34 0.46 -6.29
N GLY A 76 9.07 -0.38 -5.56
CA GLY A 76 8.53 -1.59 -4.93
C GLY A 76 8.28 -1.40 -3.43
N VAL A 77 7.64 -2.39 -2.83
CA VAL A 77 7.26 -2.37 -1.40
C VAL A 77 8.46 -2.05 -0.51
N ARG A 78 9.59 -2.74 -0.69
CA ARG A 78 10.76 -2.56 0.16
C ARG A 78 11.35 -1.16 0.02
N GLY A 79 11.62 -0.73 -1.20
CA GLY A 79 12.21 0.59 -1.44
C GLY A 79 11.33 1.74 -0.97
N LEU A 80 10.02 1.66 -1.22
CA LEU A 80 9.06 2.69 -0.78
C LEU A 80 8.95 2.72 0.75
N ASN A 81 8.85 1.58 1.42
CA ASN A 81 8.81 1.54 2.89
C ASN A 81 10.09 2.11 3.49
N ASP A 82 11.26 1.73 2.99
CA ASP A 82 12.54 2.23 3.48
C ASP A 82 12.66 3.75 3.31
N ARG A 83 12.26 4.28 2.16
CA ARG A 83 12.30 5.72 1.90
C ARG A 83 11.32 6.51 2.76
N LEU A 84 10.10 5.99 2.93
CA LEU A 84 9.10 6.61 3.80
C LEU A 84 9.55 6.61 5.27
N GLU A 85 10.09 5.50 5.76
CA GLU A 85 10.62 5.44 7.13
C GLU A 85 11.78 6.41 7.34
N GLN A 86 12.71 6.53 6.39
CA GLN A 86 13.79 7.51 6.45
C GLN A 86 13.25 8.94 6.50
N LEU A 87 12.31 9.27 5.64
CA LEU A 87 11.72 10.61 5.56
C LEU A 87 10.91 10.94 6.82
N LEU A 88 10.14 10.00 7.34
CA LEU A 88 9.38 10.14 8.59
C LEU A 88 10.32 10.37 9.78
N ALA A 89 11.44 9.64 9.85
CA ALA A 89 12.45 9.81 10.90
C ALA A 89 13.16 11.17 10.80
N GLN A 90 13.54 11.58 9.58
CA GLN A 90 14.14 12.91 9.35
C GLN A 90 13.21 14.05 9.76
N LYS A 91 11.92 13.92 9.51
CA LYS A 91 10.89 14.90 9.89
C LYS A 91 10.42 14.73 11.34
N ARG A 92 11.04 13.85 12.12
CA ARG A 92 10.70 13.55 13.51
C ARG A 92 9.23 13.16 13.71
N LYS A 93 8.66 12.49 12.73
CA LYS A 93 7.29 11.95 12.78
C LYS A 93 7.23 10.57 13.42
N ILE A 94 8.33 9.82 13.36
CA ILE A 94 8.53 8.55 14.03
C ILE A 94 9.86 8.57 14.79
N ASN A 95 9.95 7.78 15.85
CA ASN A 95 11.16 7.62 16.66
C ASN A 95 11.81 6.26 16.38
N ARG A 96 12.48 6.16 15.24
CA ARG A 96 13.19 4.94 14.81
C ARG A 96 14.61 4.94 15.38
N THR A 97 15.00 3.85 16.02
CA THR A 97 16.38 3.61 16.47
C THR A 97 17.14 2.73 15.49
N GLN A 98 18.48 2.78 15.51
CA GLN A 98 19.32 1.96 14.65
C GLN A 98 19.30 0.47 15.03
N HIS A 99 18.91 0.17 16.27
CA HIS A 99 19.00 -1.18 16.85
C HIS A 99 17.68 -1.95 16.82
N SER A 100 16.58 -1.31 16.48
CA SER A 100 15.27 -1.95 16.42
C SER A 100 14.49 -1.53 15.18
N ARG A 101 13.83 -2.50 14.57
CA ARG A 101 12.84 -2.22 13.53
C ARG A 101 11.51 -1.72 14.08
N TRP A 102 11.31 -1.86 15.40
CA TRP A 102 10.08 -1.48 16.07
C TRP A 102 10.14 -0.03 16.54
N TYR A 103 9.09 0.69 16.25
CA TYR A 103 8.83 2.05 16.71
C TYR A 103 7.34 2.26 16.84
N GLU A 104 6.93 3.19 17.66
CA GLU A 104 5.52 3.53 17.81
C GLU A 104 4.96 4.10 16.51
N GLY A 105 3.79 3.61 16.11
CA GLY A 105 3.17 3.96 14.83
C GLY A 105 3.61 3.09 13.64
N ARG A 106 4.50 2.11 13.82
CA ARG A 106 4.88 1.23 12.71
C ARG A 106 3.68 0.41 12.25
N PRO A 107 3.23 0.58 10.99
CA PRO A 107 2.24 -0.31 10.41
C PRO A 107 2.92 -1.60 9.93
N VAL A 108 2.29 -2.72 10.18
CA VAL A 108 2.74 -4.03 9.70
C VAL A 108 1.60 -4.79 9.04
N MET A 109 1.94 -5.59 8.05
CA MET A 109 1.01 -6.51 7.39
C MET A 109 1.48 -7.93 7.61
N ILE A 110 0.57 -8.78 8.07
CA ILE A 110 0.82 -10.21 8.22
C ILE A 110 0.96 -10.84 6.82
N SER A 111 2.01 -11.63 6.63
CA SER A 111 2.30 -12.32 5.36
C SER A 111 2.12 -13.84 5.43
N ARG A 112 1.89 -14.39 6.62
CA ARG A 112 1.61 -15.82 6.82
C ARG A 112 0.50 -16.00 7.85
N ASN A 113 -0.46 -16.87 7.52
CA ASN A 113 -1.56 -17.20 8.41
C ASN A 113 -1.08 -17.85 9.71
N ASP A 114 -1.68 -17.43 10.82
CA ASP A 114 -1.56 -18.07 12.14
C ASP A 114 -2.97 -18.17 12.75
N SER A 115 -3.60 -19.32 12.59
CA SER A 115 -4.97 -19.54 13.07
C SER A 115 -5.05 -19.59 14.59
N ALA A 116 -3.97 -19.94 15.28
CA ALA A 116 -3.93 -19.94 16.74
C ALA A 116 -4.01 -18.53 17.32
N LEU A 117 -3.43 -17.55 16.65
CA LEU A 117 -3.53 -16.14 17.01
C LEU A 117 -4.74 -15.45 16.37
N GLY A 118 -5.38 -16.06 15.39
CA GLY A 118 -6.44 -15.45 14.60
C GLY A 118 -5.94 -14.37 13.64
N LEU A 119 -4.67 -14.43 13.24
CA LEU A 119 -4.04 -13.51 12.31
C LEU A 119 -3.84 -14.17 10.95
N PHE A 120 -4.21 -13.44 9.91
CA PHE A 120 -4.20 -13.95 8.54
C PHE A 120 -3.41 -13.04 7.60
N ASN A 121 -2.94 -13.62 6.51
CA ASN A 121 -2.24 -12.89 5.46
C ASN A 121 -3.09 -11.70 4.97
N GLY A 122 -2.51 -10.51 5.02
CA GLY A 122 -3.16 -9.25 4.67
C GLY A 122 -3.68 -8.46 5.88
N ASP A 123 -3.75 -9.03 7.08
CA ASP A 123 -4.14 -8.29 8.28
C ASP A 123 -3.12 -7.20 8.59
N ILE A 124 -3.64 -5.99 8.87
CA ILE A 124 -2.85 -4.81 9.21
C ILE A 124 -2.90 -4.57 10.71
N GLY A 125 -1.73 -4.41 11.30
CA GLY A 125 -1.58 -4.02 12.70
C GLY A 125 -0.72 -2.78 12.85
N ILE A 126 -0.91 -2.06 13.95
CA ILE A 126 -0.16 -0.85 14.29
C ILE A 126 0.54 -1.06 15.63
N ALA A 127 1.84 -0.77 15.67
CA ALA A 127 2.62 -0.81 16.90
C ALA A 127 2.32 0.45 17.75
N LEU A 128 1.82 0.24 18.96
CA LEU A 128 1.48 1.31 19.89
C LEU A 128 1.90 0.91 21.31
N ASP A 129 2.35 1.89 22.09
CA ASP A 129 2.56 1.77 23.54
C ASP A 129 1.39 2.42 24.29
N CYS A 130 0.53 1.59 24.86
CA CYS A 130 -0.61 2.03 25.67
C CYS A 130 -0.30 1.94 27.18
N GLY A 131 0.97 2.04 27.58
CA GLY A 131 1.42 2.00 28.96
C GLY A 131 1.94 0.66 29.48
N GLN A 132 2.01 -0.35 28.59
CA GLN A 132 2.52 -1.69 28.91
C GLN A 132 3.68 -2.13 28.01
N GLY A 133 4.39 -1.16 27.41
CA GLY A 133 5.37 -1.42 26.37
C GLY A 133 4.74 -1.51 24.97
N LEU A 134 5.58 -1.59 23.97
CA LEU A 134 5.15 -1.63 22.58
C LEU A 134 4.47 -2.96 22.27
N ARG A 135 3.24 -2.88 21.77
CA ARG A 135 2.45 -4.02 21.30
C ARG A 135 1.88 -3.71 19.92
N VAL A 136 1.55 -4.74 19.15
CA VAL A 136 0.97 -4.58 17.82
C VAL A 136 -0.54 -4.85 17.91
N TRP A 137 -1.33 -3.87 17.52
CA TRP A 137 -2.78 -3.86 17.66
C TRP A 137 -3.45 -4.14 16.32
N PHE A 138 -4.37 -5.10 16.31
CA PHE A 138 -5.14 -5.51 15.13
C PHE A 138 -6.63 -5.42 15.41
N GLN A 139 -7.39 -5.00 14.40
CA GLN A 139 -8.83 -5.18 14.40
C GLN A 139 -9.16 -6.62 14.02
N MET A 140 -9.91 -7.31 14.88
CA MET A 140 -10.28 -8.70 14.67
C MET A 140 -11.61 -8.78 13.86
N PRO A 141 -11.93 -9.96 13.26
CA PRO A 141 -13.16 -10.13 12.46
C PRO A 141 -14.44 -9.82 13.20
N ASP A 142 -14.49 -9.99 14.53
CA ASP A 142 -15.66 -9.65 15.38
C ASP A 142 -15.76 -8.15 15.70
N GLY A 143 -14.86 -7.31 15.14
CA GLY A 143 -14.80 -5.88 15.39
C GLY A 143 -14.04 -5.47 16.64
N SER A 144 -13.63 -6.42 17.49
CA SER A 144 -12.78 -6.15 18.65
C SER A 144 -11.36 -5.83 18.23
N VAL A 145 -10.58 -5.20 19.11
CA VAL A 145 -9.17 -4.92 18.91
C VAL A 145 -8.35 -5.75 19.90
N LYS A 146 -7.35 -6.46 19.39
CA LYS A 146 -6.42 -7.27 20.18
C LYS A 146 -4.99 -6.83 19.93
N SER A 147 -4.15 -6.94 20.96
CA SER A 147 -2.72 -6.68 20.86
C SER A 147 -1.89 -7.93 21.07
N PHE A 148 -0.73 -7.95 20.44
CA PHE A 148 0.24 -9.03 20.51
C PHE A 148 1.63 -8.45 20.76
N GLN A 149 2.46 -9.18 21.49
CA GLN A 149 3.87 -8.85 21.59
C GLN A 149 4.51 -8.93 20.19
N PRO A 150 5.39 -8.01 19.79
CA PRO A 150 6.03 -8.06 18.47
C PRO A 150 6.73 -9.39 18.16
N SER A 151 7.35 -10.00 19.16
CA SER A 151 8.05 -11.28 19.04
C SER A 151 7.13 -12.48 18.78
N ARG A 152 5.83 -12.33 19.00
CA ARG A 152 4.84 -13.40 18.80
C ARG A 152 4.16 -13.37 17.45
N LEU A 153 4.35 -12.30 16.68
CA LEU A 153 3.73 -12.17 15.37
C LEU A 153 4.26 -13.22 14.41
N PRO A 154 3.39 -13.80 13.55
CA PRO A 154 3.84 -14.57 12.41
C PRO A 154 4.63 -13.67 11.44
N GLU A 155 5.11 -14.23 10.35
CA GLU A 155 5.82 -13.49 9.33
C GLU A 155 5.01 -12.27 8.89
N HIS A 156 5.67 -11.11 8.85
CA HIS A 156 5.07 -9.80 8.57
C HIS A 156 6.08 -8.87 7.90
N GLU A 157 5.59 -7.78 7.37
CA GLU A 157 6.41 -6.73 6.75
C GLU A 157 5.84 -5.34 7.08
N THR A 158 6.69 -4.32 7.01
CA THR A 158 6.27 -2.92 7.16
C THR A 158 5.28 -2.56 6.06
N ALA A 159 4.23 -1.80 6.39
CA ALA A 159 3.07 -1.60 5.53
C ALA A 159 2.73 -0.11 5.25
N TRP A 160 3.72 0.80 5.25
CA TRP A 160 3.51 2.14 4.69
C TRP A 160 3.16 2.07 3.21
N ALA A 161 3.79 1.16 2.49
CA ALA A 161 3.42 0.80 1.12
C ALA A 161 3.12 -0.69 1.04
N MET A 162 2.17 -1.07 0.20
CA MET A 162 1.86 -2.47 -0.12
C MET A 162 1.58 -2.62 -1.61
N THR A 163 1.68 -3.85 -2.12
CA THR A 163 1.30 -4.11 -3.51
C THR A 163 -0.22 -4.02 -3.68
N VAL A 164 -0.65 -3.66 -4.89
CA VAL A 164 -2.07 -3.70 -5.26
C VAL A 164 -2.66 -5.09 -5.01
N HIS A 165 -1.89 -6.14 -5.28
CA HIS A 165 -2.31 -7.53 -5.05
C HIS A 165 -2.64 -7.80 -3.57
N LYS A 166 -1.79 -7.34 -2.66
CA LYS A 166 -2.01 -7.49 -1.21
C LYS A 166 -3.16 -6.64 -0.67
N SER A 167 -3.54 -5.59 -1.38
CA SER A 167 -4.68 -4.74 -1.01
C SER A 167 -6.05 -5.31 -1.41
N GLN A 168 -6.09 -6.44 -2.09
CA GLN A 168 -7.35 -7.07 -2.49
C GLN A 168 -8.23 -7.37 -1.27
N GLY A 169 -9.50 -6.99 -1.34
CA GLY A 169 -10.44 -7.09 -0.22
C GLY A 169 -10.42 -5.89 0.74
N SER A 170 -9.48 -4.98 0.61
CA SER A 170 -9.42 -3.74 1.38
C SER A 170 -9.87 -2.54 0.54
N GLU A 171 -10.36 -1.50 1.19
CA GLU A 171 -10.72 -0.23 0.58
C GLU A 171 -10.22 0.91 1.46
N PHE A 172 -9.85 2.02 0.80
CA PHE A 172 -9.31 3.21 1.46
C PHE A 172 -10.05 4.44 0.96
N ASN A 173 -10.22 5.45 1.81
CA ASN A 173 -10.83 6.70 1.36
C ASN A 173 -9.99 7.35 0.26
N HIS A 174 -8.67 7.36 0.43
CA HIS A 174 -7.71 7.83 -0.56
C HIS A 174 -6.67 6.73 -0.82
N ALA A 175 -6.68 6.16 -2.01
CA ALA A 175 -5.62 5.26 -2.49
C ALA A 175 -4.66 6.05 -3.40
N ALA A 176 -3.36 5.79 -3.26
CA ALA A 176 -2.34 6.33 -4.14
C ALA A 176 -1.59 5.17 -4.80
N LEU A 177 -1.52 5.16 -6.12
CA LEU A 177 -0.80 4.14 -6.88
C LEU A 177 0.46 4.72 -7.48
N SER A 178 1.61 4.17 -7.10
CA SER A 178 2.91 4.46 -7.71
C SER A 178 3.25 3.38 -8.72
N LEU A 179 3.42 3.76 -9.98
CA LEU A 179 3.90 2.88 -11.03
C LEU A 179 5.40 3.08 -11.25
N PRO A 180 6.14 2.02 -11.66
CA PRO A 180 7.56 2.17 -11.98
C PRO A 180 7.75 3.07 -13.20
N THR A 181 8.94 3.66 -13.34
CA THR A 181 9.30 4.49 -14.50
C THR A 181 9.76 3.67 -15.70
N GLN A 182 10.04 2.39 -15.49
CA GLN A 182 10.38 1.43 -16.55
C GLN A 182 9.20 0.52 -16.86
N LEU A 183 9.11 0.09 -18.09
CA LEU A 183 8.11 -0.89 -18.53
C LEU A 183 8.30 -2.20 -17.76
N SER A 184 7.19 -2.76 -17.29
CA SER A 184 7.19 -4.01 -16.55
C SER A 184 5.96 -4.84 -16.93
N PRO A 185 6.11 -6.16 -17.16
CA PRO A 185 4.98 -7.02 -17.49
C PRO A 185 3.97 -7.18 -16.33
N VAL A 186 4.38 -6.85 -15.10
CA VAL A 186 3.50 -6.86 -13.92
C VAL A 186 2.50 -5.71 -13.95
N VAL A 187 2.86 -4.59 -14.60
CA VAL A 187 1.99 -3.41 -14.70
C VAL A 187 1.02 -3.63 -15.84
N THR A 188 -0.14 -4.17 -15.49
CA THR A 188 -1.21 -4.53 -16.43
C THR A 188 -2.43 -3.63 -16.26
N ARG A 189 -3.34 -3.69 -17.23
CA ARG A 189 -4.63 -2.99 -17.14
C ARG A 189 -5.44 -3.48 -15.93
N GLU A 190 -5.42 -4.77 -15.67
CA GLU A 190 -6.13 -5.38 -14.53
C GLU A 190 -5.58 -4.89 -13.19
N LEU A 191 -4.27 -4.72 -13.07
CA LEU A 191 -3.64 -4.14 -11.88
C LEU A 191 -4.14 -2.71 -11.64
N ILE A 192 -4.18 -1.88 -12.68
CA ILE A 192 -4.68 -0.50 -12.56
C ILE A 192 -6.16 -0.50 -12.18
N ASN A 193 -6.98 -1.35 -12.82
CA ASN A 193 -8.40 -1.45 -12.49
C ASN A 193 -8.62 -1.90 -11.04
N THR A 194 -7.81 -2.84 -10.55
CA THR A 194 -7.86 -3.28 -9.15
C THR A 194 -7.53 -2.12 -8.22
N ALA A 195 -6.50 -1.35 -8.51
CA ALA A 195 -6.13 -0.19 -7.70
C ALA A 195 -7.25 0.88 -7.67
N ILE A 196 -7.89 1.13 -8.80
CA ILE A 196 -9.04 2.06 -8.87
C ILE A 196 -10.16 1.63 -7.93
N THR A 197 -10.46 0.34 -7.87
CA THR A 197 -11.51 -0.20 -6.99
C THR A 197 -11.13 -0.22 -5.50
N ARG A 198 -9.87 0.07 -5.15
CA ARG A 198 -9.44 0.23 -3.74
C ARG A 198 -9.77 1.61 -3.20
N ALA A 199 -9.99 2.60 -4.04
CA ALA A 199 -10.30 3.98 -3.64
C ALA A 199 -11.81 4.17 -3.47
N ARG A 200 -12.24 4.63 -2.30
CA ARG A 200 -13.63 4.99 -2.04
C ARG A 200 -13.97 6.38 -2.54
N GLN A 201 -13.06 7.33 -2.34
CA GLN A 201 -13.30 8.76 -2.61
C GLN A 201 -12.29 9.35 -3.58
N ARG A 202 -11.02 8.98 -3.46
CA ARG A 202 -9.93 9.58 -4.22
C ARG A 202 -8.88 8.56 -4.62
N LEU A 203 -8.43 8.67 -5.87
CA LEU A 203 -7.24 7.96 -6.36
C LEU A 203 -6.22 8.98 -6.86
N SER A 204 -4.98 8.88 -6.36
CA SER A 204 -3.82 9.57 -6.93
C SER A 204 -2.98 8.55 -7.70
N LEU A 205 -2.73 8.82 -8.98
CA LEU A 205 -1.91 7.94 -9.83
C LEU A 205 -0.61 8.65 -10.20
N TYR A 206 0.52 8.08 -9.77
CA TYR A 206 1.86 8.56 -10.06
C TYR A 206 2.47 7.68 -11.13
N THR A 207 2.66 8.24 -12.32
CA THR A 207 3.07 7.46 -13.50
C THR A 207 3.80 8.29 -14.54
N ASP A 208 4.68 7.61 -15.29
CA ASP A 208 5.13 8.07 -16.62
C ASP A 208 4.05 7.71 -17.65
N GLU A 209 3.80 8.62 -18.58
CA GLU A 209 2.78 8.44 -19.62
C GLU A 209 3.02 7.16 -20.47
N ARG A 210 4.28 6.89 -20.80
CA ARG A 210 4.64 5.69 -21.59
C ARG A 210 4.29 4.41 -20.85
N VAL A 211 4.58 4.37 -19.55
CA VAL A 211 4.25 3.22 -18.69
C VAL A 211 2.74 3.03 -18.60
N LEU A 212 1.99 4.11 -18.41
CA LEU A 212 0.53 4.06 -18.34
C LEU A 212 -0.09 3.54 -19.65
N VAL A 213 0.32 4.08 -20.78
CA VAL A 213 -0.16 3.65 -22.11
C VAL A 213 0.14 2.18 -22.34
N GLN A 214 1.35 1.73 -22.03
CA GLN A 214 1.74 0.33 -22.16
C GLN A 214 0.93 -0.58 -21.23
N ALA A 215 0.72 -0.17 -19.98
CA ALA A 215 -0.07 -0.91 -19.01
C ALA A 215 -1.52 -1.11 -19.47
N ILE A 216 -2.15 -0.06 -20.01
CA ILE A 216 -3.51 -0.13 -20.56
C ILE A 216 -3.60 -1.11 -21.74
N ALA A 217 -2.53 -1.20 -22.53
CA ALA A 217 -2.45 -2.13 -23.67
C ALA A 217 -2.17 -3.57 -23.25
N THR A 218 -1.56 -3.77 -22.08
CA THR A 218 -1.13 -5.10 -21.60
C THR A 218 -2.25 -5.77 -20.82
N ARG A 219 -2.63 -6.98 -21.25
CA ARG A 219 -3.57 -7.85 -20.53
C ARG A 219 -2.80 -8.84 -19.68
N THR A 220 -3.38 -9.24 -18.55
CA THR A 220 -2.83 -10.33 -17.75
C THR A 220 -2.96 -11.63 -18.51
N GLU A 221 -1.84 -12.24 -18.90
CA GLU A 221 -1.81 -13.60 -19.41
C GLU A 221 -1.98 -14.56 -18.22
N ARG A 222 -3.16 -15.16 -18.11
CA ARG A 222 -3.33 -16.30 -17.21
C ARG A 222 -2.68 -17.51 -17.89
N ARG A 223 -1.46 -17.84 -17.55
CA ARG A 223 -0.88 -19.15 -17.82
C ARG A 223 -1.59 -20.17 -16.94
N SER A 224 -2.74 -20.67 -17.39
CA SER A 224 -3.29 -21.90 -16.83
C SER A 224 -2.40 -23.04 -17.29
N GLY A 225 -1.75 -23.73 -16.34
CA GLY A 225 -0.95 -24.92 -16.64
C GLY A 225 -1.72 -26.08 -17.29
N LEU A 226 -3.03 -25.91 -17.48
CA LEU A 226 -3.92 -26.83 -18.19
C LEU A 226 -3.68 -26.87 -19.71
N GLY A 227 -3.18 -25.76 -20.32
CA GLY A 227 -2.89 -25.77 -21.77
C GLY A 227 -1.71 -26.65 -22.15
N ALA A 228 -0.72 -26.79 -21.28
CA ALA A 228 0.48 -27.60 -21.54
C ALA A 228 0.23 -29.12 -21.45
N ILE A 229 -0.88 -29.54 -20.84
CA ILE A 229 -1.23 -30.97 -20.71
C ILE A 229 -1.95 -31.49 -21.96
N PHE A 230 -2.61 -30.61 -22.73
CA PHE A 230 -3.33 -31.00 -23.94
C PHE A 230 -2.50 -31.00 -25.22
N GLU A 231 -1.28 -30.43 -25.22
CA GLU A 231 -0.35 -30.50 -26.34
C GLU A 231 0.59 -31.72 -26.30
N SER A 232 0.52 -32.54 -25.25
CA SER A 232 1.33 -33.75 -25.06
C SER A 232 0.51 -35.05 -25.11
N LEU A 233 -0.73 -35.01 -25.56
CA LEU A 233 -1.58 -36.15 -25.92
C LEU A 233 -1.86 -36.17 -27.43
#